data_274c33ef3ca72f4f57460713f1b6fa4a
#
_entry.id   274c33ef3ca72f4f57460713f1b6fa4a
#
_cell.length_a   1.000
_cell.length_b   1.000
_cell.length_c   1.000
_cell.angle_alpha   90.00
_cell.angle_beta   90.00
_cell.angle_gamma   90.00
#
_symmetry.space_group_name_H-M   'P 1'
#
loop_
_entity.id
_entity.type
_entity.pdbx_description
1 polymer ?
#
loop_
_entity_poly.entity_id
_entity_poly.type
_entity_poly.pdbx_seq_one_letter_code
_entity_poly.pdbx_strand_id
1 'polypeptide(L)'
;DAGTTTDYIYQIRWYDKKSDIFPKILQVFRLSCGQPAVNFPALTAKWIYENYTNHIEQDEPLHIYDSSAGWGGRIIGAMSSRKKTHYIGTDPNPDNFIDDLGITRYEYVADFYNKNCVDDYSDKLTSFFDVKPQSNTYELFTDGSELIQHNPKFQKYKGKLDIAFTS
;
A
#
# COMPACT_ATOMS: atom_id res chain seq x y z
N ASP A 1 -29.41 -6.79 14.44
CA ASP A 1 -29.21 -8.21 14.14
C ASP A 1 -28.82 -8.32 12.67
N ALA A 2 -27.61 -8.73 12.41
CA ALA A 2 -27.19 -9.10 11.07
C ALA A 2 -28.11 -10.23 10.61
N GLY A 3 -28.74 -10.09 9.44
CA GLY A 3 -29.65 -11.07 8.92
C GLY A 3 -29.08 -12.50 8.99
N THR A 4 -29.95 -13.46 9.13
CA THR A 4 -29.54 -14.86 9.22
C THR A 4 -28.91 -15.32 7.90
N THR A 5 -28.08 -16.37 7.94
CA THR A 5 -27.51 -16.99 6.72
C THR A 5 -28.62 -17.30 5.68
N THR A 6 -29.82 -17.58 6.14
CA THR A 6 -31.00 -17.85 5.30
C THR A 6 -31.41 -16.63 4.49
N ASP A 7 -31.36 -15.42 5.07
CA ASP A 7 -31.72 -14.18 4.39
C ASP A 7 -30.74 -13.87 3.25
N TYR A 8 -29.46 -14.14 3.47
CA TYR A 8 -28.44 -13.97 2.44
C TYR A 8 -28.61 -14.97 1.28
N ILE A 9 -28.92 -16.22 1.60
CA ILE A 9 -29.22 -17.24 0.57
C ILE A 9 -30.47 -16.83 -0.23
N TYR A 10 -31.48 -16.28 0.43
CA TYR A 10 -32.69 -15.81 -0.25
C TYR A 10 -32.36 -14.62 -1.17
N GLN A 11 -31.56 -13.68 -0.73
CA GLN A 11 -31.13 -12.55 -1.55
C GLN A 11 -30.33 -13.00 -2.77
N ILE A 12 -29.39 -13.94 -2.60
CA ILE A 12 -28.63 -14.53 -3.72
C ILE A 12 -29.61 -15.15 -4.74
N ARG A 13 -30.56 -15.97 -4.31
CA ARG A 13 -31.56 -16.59 -5.18
C ARG A 13 -32.46 -15.58 -5.88
N TRP A 14 -32.77 -14.47 -5.23
CA TRP A 14 -33.59 -13.43 -5.83
C TRP A 14 -32.82 -12.68 -6.94
N TYR A 15 -31.56 -12.44 -6.75
CA TYR A 15 -30.70 -11.85 -7.77
C TYR A 15 -30.47 -12.80 -8.95
N ASP A 16 -30.40 -14.09 -8.69
CA ASP A 16 -30.25 -15.16 -9.69
C ASP A 16 -31.33 -15.10 -10.78
N LYS A 17 -32.51 -14.69 -10.43
CA LYS A 17 -33.64 -14.57 -11.37
C LYS A 17 -33.54 -13.35 -12.32
N LYS A 18 -32.61 -12.44 -12.11
CA LYS A 18 -32.53 -11.16 -12.84
C LYS A 18 -31.28 -11.00 -13.72
N SER A 19 -30.61 -12.07 -14.05
CA SER A 19 -29.48 -12.13 -15.00
C SER A 19 -28.22 -11.27 -14.73
N ASP A 20 -28.22 -10.37 -13.75
CA ASP A 20 -27.06 -9.54 -13.38
C ASP A 20 -26.41 -9.98 -12.08
N ILE A 21 -26.20 -11.25 -11.97
CA ILE A 21 -25.88 -11.93 -10.70
C ILE A 21 -24.47 -11.60 -10.20
N PHE A 22 -23.49 -11.54 -11.09
CA PHE A 22 -22.11 -11.68 -10.69
C PHE A 22 -21.58 -10.59 -9.75
N PRO A 23 -21.71 -9.29 -10.01
CA PRO A 23 -21.23 -8.28 -9.06
C PRO A 23 -21.99 -8.29 -7.74
N LYS A 24 -23.29 -8.62 -7.80
CA LYS A 24 -24.19 -8.60 -6.63
C LYS A 24 -23.98 -9.79 -5.71
N ILE A 25 -23.72 -10.98 -6.26
CA ILE A 25 -23.37 -12.15 -5.45
C ILE A 25 -22.09 -11.90 -4.68
N LEU A 26 -21.04 -11.39 -5.33
CA LEU A 26 -19.80 -11.04 -4.66
C LEU A 26 -20.00 -9.99 -3.57
N GLN A 27 -20.86 -9.02 -3.78
CA GLN A 27 -21.17 -8.00 -2.79
C GLN A 27 -21.92 -8.61 -1.60
N VAL A 28 -22.89 -9.48 -1.81
CA VAL A 28 -23.61 -10.19 -0.75
C VAL A 28 -22.67 -11.10 0.03
N PHE A 29 -21.79 -11.82 -0.64
CA PHE A 29 -20.74 -12.62 0.03
C PHE A 29 -19.83 -11.75 0.91
N ARG A 30 -19.37 -10.62 0.41
CA ARG A 30 -18.56 -9.69 1.20
C ARG A 30 -19.28 -9.20 2.45
N LEU A 31 -20.56 -8.91 2.34
CA LEU A 31 -21.37 -8.43 3.46
C LEU A 31 -21.69 -9.54 4.48
N SER A 32 -21.84 -10.79 4.03
CA SER A 32 -22.27 -11.91 4.89
C SER A 32 -21.11 -12.67 5.52
N CYS A 33 -19.99 -12.80 4.84
CA CYS A 33 -18.83 -13.61 5.26
C CYS A 33 -17.70 -12.79 5.89
N GLY A 34 -17.94 -11.52 6.18
CA GLY A 34 -16.91 -10.58 6.59
C GLY A 34 -16.23 -9.93 5.37
N GLN A 35 -15.86 -8.69 5.51
CA GLN A 35 -15.12 -7.99 4.46
C GLN A 35 -13.70 -8.53 4.43
N PRO A 36 -13.22 -9.09 3.32
CA PRO A 36 -11.80 -9.39 3.19
C PRO A 36 -11.01 -8.10 3.35
N ALA A 37 -9.85 -8.20 3.97
CA ALA A 37 -8.93 -7.07 4.02
C ALA A 37 -8.67 -6.58 2.60
N VAL A 38 -8.91 -5.29 2.37
CA VAL A 38 -8.75 -4.66 1.05
C VAL A 38 -7.43 -3.92 1.03
N ASN A 39 -6.64 -4.17 0.00
CA ASN A 39 -5.41 -3.40 -0.20
C ASN A 39 -5.75 -1.93 -0.47
N PHE A 40 -5.04 -1.01 0.18
CA PHE A 40 -5.21 0.41 -0.08
C PHE A 40 -4.80 0.74 -1.53
N PRO A 41 -5.59 1.50 -2.31
CA PRO A 41 -5.27 1.78 -3.69
C PRO A 41 -3.96 2.57 -3.83
N ALA A 42 -2.99 2.01 -4.57
CA ALA A 42 -1.66 2.58 -4.72
C ALA A 42 -1.68 3.98 -5.37
N LEU A 43 -2.56 4.21 -6.37
CA LEU A 43 -2.70 5.51 -7.01
C LEU A 43 -3.25 6.58 -6.04
N THR A 44 -4.14 6.19 -5.14
CA THR A 44 -4.66 7.10 -4.11
C THR A 44 -3.55 7.46 -3.11
N ALA A 45 -2.75 6.47 -2.68
CA ALA A 45 -1.61 6.72 -1.81
C ALA A 45 -0.60 7.67 -2.46
N LYS A 46 -0.23 7.40 -3.71
CA LYS A 46 0.63 8.29 -4.51
C LYS A 46 0.10 9.72 -4.55
N TRP A 47 -1.18 9.87 -4.87
CA TRP A 47 -1.82 11.18 -4.95
C TRP A 47 -1.76 11.92 -3.61
N ILE A 48 -2.03 11.22 -2.49
CA ILE A 48 -1.94 11.77 -1.14
C ILE A 48 -0.52 12.27 -0.86
N TYR A 49 0.49 11.43 -1.08
CA TYR A 49 1.89 11.79 -0.83
C TYR A 49 2.32 13.01 -1.66
N GLU A 50 1.96 13.04 -2.94
CA GLU A 50 2.34 14.14 -3.82
C GLU A 50 1.63 15.46 -3.47
N ASN A 51 0.35 15.43 -3.13
CA ASN A 51 -0.45 16.65 -2.96
C ASN A 51 -0.39 17.23 -1.54
N TYR A 52 -0.41 16.40 -0.51
CA TYR A 52 -0.34 16.90 0.87
C TYR A 52 1.05 17.41 1.27
N THR A 53 2.08 17.08 0.51
CA THR A 53 3.44 17.56 0.71
C THR A 53 3.88 18.61 -0.31
N ASN A 54 2.95 19.22 -1.06
CA ASN A 54 3.28 20.21 -2.08
C ASN A 54 3.94 21.49 -1.54
N HIS A 55 3.73 21.78 -0.27
CA HIS A 55 4.33 22.92 0.41
C HIS A 55 5.76 22.67 0.88
N ILE A 56 6.26 21.44 0.77
CA ILE A 56 7.61 21.06 1.19
C ILE A 56 8.54 21.17 -0.02
N GLU A 57 9.54 22.04 0.08
CA GLU A 57 10.64 22.10 -0.88
C GLU A 57 11.53 20.88 -0.73
N GLN A 58 11.92 20.28 -1.86
CA GLN A 58 12.59 18.98 -1.85
C GLN A 58 14.10 19.10 -2.09
N ASP A 59 14.85 19.35 -1.05
CA ASP A 59 16.31 19.12 -1.06
C ASP A 59 16.65 17.66 -0.68
N GLU A 60 15.80 17.05 0.17
CA GLU A 60 15.94 15.65 0.63
C GLU A 60 14.68 14.83 0.33
N PRO A 61 14.75 13.48 0.41
CA PRO A 61 13.57 12.64 0.25
C PRO A 61 12.53 12.91 1.33
N LEU A 62 11.25 12.98 0.94
CA LEU A 62 10.13 13.04 1.88
C LEU A 62 10.06 11.75 2.70
N HIS A 63 10.08 11.87 4.00
CA HIS A 63 9.92 10.74 4.92
C HIS A 63 8.44 10.47 5.17
N ILE A 64 7.96 9.38 4.58
CA ILE A 64 6.57 8.93 4.69
C ILE A 64 6.53 7.81 5.73
N TYR A 65 5.81 8.01 6.82
CA TYR A 65 5.61 6.99 7.84
C TYR A 65 4.24 6.32 7.70
N ASP A 66 4.26 4.99 7.64
CA ASP A 66 3.07 4.13 7.61
C ASP A 66 3.11 3.16 8.79
N SER A 67 2.23 3.38 9.75
CA SER A 67 2.19 2.59 11.00
C SER A 67 1.53 1.22 10.84
N SER A 68 1.00 0.90 9.66
CA SER A 68 0.31 -0.37 9.38
C SER A 68 0.43 -0.68 7.89
N ALA A 69 1.63 -1.05 7.44
CA ALA A 69 1.97 -1.19 6.02
C ALA A 69 1.01 -2.11 5.22
N GLY A 70 0.35 -3.05 5.89
CA GLY A 70 -0.76 -3.82 5.35
C GLY A 70 -0.38 -4.70 4.16
N TRP A 71 -1.01 -4.55 3.01
CA TRP A 71 -0.84 -5.40 1.83
C TRP A 71 0.06 -4.81 0.74
N GLY A 72 0.75 -3.72 1.02
CA GLY A 72 1.75 -3.14 0.12
C GLY A 72 1.22 -2.10 -0.88
N GLY A 73 -0.06 -1.77 -0.90
CA GLY A 73 -0.59 -0.73 -1.80
C GLY A 73 0.02 0.65 -1.52
N ARG A 74 0.25 0.97 -0.26
CA ARG A 74 0.81 2.27 0.15
C ARG A 74 2.30 2.40 -0.18
N ILE A 75 3.07 1.32 -0.03
CA ILE A 75 4.49 1.34 -0.46
C ILE A 75 4.61 1.48 -1.99
N ILE A 76 3.74 0.83 -2.77
CA ILE A 76 3.72 1.03 -4.23
C ILE A 76 3.43 2.49 -4.56
N GLY A 77 2.49 3.13 -3.83
CA GLY A 77 2.21 4.56 -3.97
C GLY A 77 3.45 5.43 -3.75
N ALA A 78 4.24 5.12 -2.71
CA ALA A 78 5.48 5.82 -2.41
C ALA A 78 6.55 5.56 -3.47
N MET A 79 6.77 4.29 -3.86
CA MET A 79 7.74 3.94 -4.90
C MET A 79 7.44 4.58 -6.24
N SER A 80 6.15 4.72 -6.59
CA SER A 80 5.71 5.33 -7.85
C SER A 80 5.58 6.86 -7.81
N SER A 81 5.87 7.50 -6.68
CA SER A 81 5.79 8.97 -6.54
C SER A 81 6.76 9.68 -7.47
N ARG A 82 6.30 10.83 -8.00
CA ARG A 82 7.16 11.76 -8.76
C ARG A 82 8.07 12.59 -7.86
N LYS A 83 7.70 12.69 -6.58
CA LYS A 83 8.55 13.27 -5.56
C LYS A 83 9.54 12.24 -5.07
N LYS A 84 10.73 12.67 -4.72
CA LYS A 84 11.71 11.81 -4.06
C LYS A 84 11.19 11.43 -2.69
N THR A 85 11.02 10.14 -2.41
CA THR A 85 10.43 9.64 -1.17
C THR A 85 11.30 8.59 -0.49
N HIS A 86 11.20 8.55 0.82
CA HIS A 86 11.70 7.47 1.66
C HIS A 86 10.54 6.95 2.51
N TYR A 87 10.06 5.75 2.16
CA TYR A 87 8.94 5.12 2.85
C TYR A 87 9.42 4.34 4.06
N ILE A 88 8.78 4.59 5.21
CA ILE A 88 9.07 3.94 6.48
C ILE A 88 7.81 3.21 6.92
N GLY A 89 7.81 1.89 6.79
CA GLY A 89 6.65 1.05 7.11
C GLY A 89 6.85 0.21 8.35
N THR A 90 5.79 0.02 9.13
CA THR A 90 5.76 -0.95 10.23
C THR A 90 4.61 -1.91 10.03
N ASP A 91 4.85 -3.20 10.24
CA ASP A 91 3.80 -4.23 10.27
C ASP A 91 4.28 -5.48 10.99
N PRO A 92 3.66 -5.85 12.12
CA PRO A 92 4.07 -7.01 12.89
C PRO A 92 3.54 -8.35 12.34
N ASN A 93 2.74 -8.34 11.26
CA ASN A 93 2.12 -9.55 10.76
C ASN A 93 3.19 -10.51 10.17
N PRO A 94 3.40 -11.69 10.76
CA PRO A 94 4.40 -12.65 10.28
C PRO A 94 4.09 -13.19 8.88
N ASP A 95 2.82 -13.16 8.44
CA ASP A 95 2.43 -13.62 7.10
C ASP A 95 2.97 -12.71 5.99
N ASN A 96 3.49 -11.53 6.35
CA ASN A 96 4.16 -10.64 5.41
C ASN A 96 5.62 -11.03 5.15
N PHE A 97 6.18 -11.98 5.88
CA PHE A 97 7.51 -12.50 5.64
C PHE A 97 7.48 -13.65 4.63
N ILE A 98 8.42 -13.65 3.69
CA ILE A 98 8.58 -14.69 2.67
C ILE A 98 9.81 -15.51 3.06
N ASP A 99 9.59 -16.63 3.76
CA ASP A 99 10.66 -17.44 4.35
C ASP A 99 11.69 -17.90 3.31
N ASP A 100 11.25 -18.35 2.14
CA ASP A 100 12.13 -18.82 1.07
C ASP A 100 13.07 -17.76 0.53
N LEU A 101 12.69 -16.49 0.64
CA LEU A 101 13.47 -15.36 0.15
C LEU A 101 14.20 -14.61 1.28
N GLY A 102 13.80 -14.81 2.53
CA GLY A 102 14.35 -14.10 3.68
C GLY A 102 14.03 -12.61 3.72
N ILE A 103 12.97 -12.17 3.02
CA ILE A 103 12.54 -10.79 2.90
C ILE A 103 11.03 -10.66 3.15
N THR A 104 10.59 -9.44 3.42
CA THR A 104 9.14 -9.16 3.50
C THR A 104 8.51 -9.01 2.11
N ARG A 105 7.20 -9.17 2.04
CA ARG A 105 6.43 -8.88 0.82
C ARG A 105 6.59 -7.44 0.36
N TYR A 106 6.77 -6.51 1.29
CA TYR A 106 6.97 -5.09 0.98
C TYR A 106 8.31 -4.84 0.29
N GLU A 107 9.38 -5.45 0.80
CA GLU A 107 10.70 -5.42 0.16
C GLU A 107 10.62 -5.99 -1.24
N TYR A 108 10.01 -7.17 -1.38
CA TYR A 108 9.83 -7.80 -2.69
C TYR A 108 9.09 -6.90 -3.67
N VAL A 109 7.99 -6.29 -3.25
CA VAL A 109 7.18 -5.39 -4.11
C VAL A 109 7.94 -4.13 -4.47
N ALA A 110 8.63 -3.52 -3.52
CA ALA A 110 9.40 -2.30 -3.75
C ALA A 110 10.60 -2.54 -4.69
N ASP A 111 11.32 -3.62 -4.47
CA ASP A 111 12.46 -4.01 -5.31
C ASP A 111 12.01 -4.41 -6.71
N PHE A 112 10.89 -5.15 -6.82
CA PHE A 112 10.29 -5.49 -8.10
C PHE A 112 9.89 -4.23 -8.87
N TYR A 113 9.30 -3.23 -8.20
CA TYR A 113 8.95 -1.96 -8.83
C TYR A 113 10.19 -1.22 -9.30
N ASN A 114 11.17 -1.04 -8.45
CA ASN A 114 12.42 -0.35 -8.80
C ASN A 114 13.10 -1.02 -9.99
N LYS A 115 13.25 -2.34 -9.95
CA LYS A 115 13.89 -3.10 -11.04
C LYS A 115 13.12 -2.96 -12.37
N ASN A 116 11.81 -3.17 -12.36
CA ASN A 116 11.05 -3.28 -13.61
C ASN A 116 10.50 -1.94 -14.10
N CYS A 117 10.30 -0.97 -13.23
CA CYS A 117 9.69 0.32 -13.58
C CYS A 117 10.68 1.49 -13.55
N VAL A 118 11.85 1.31 -12.96
CA VAL A 118 12.87 2.36 -12.88
C VAL A 118 14.12 1.95 -13.66
N ASP A 119 14.73 0.81 -13.31
CA ASP A 119 16.01 0.37 -13.89
C ASP A 119 15.86 -0.12 -15.32
N ASP A 120 14.80 -0.92 -15.60
CA ASP A 120 14.49 -1.45 -16.92
C ASP A 120 13.64 -0.51 -17.79
N TYR A 121 13.41 0.73 -17.32
CA TYR A 121 12.61 1.71 -18.03
C TYR A 121 13.26 2.06 -19.37
N SER A 122 12.66 1.59 -20.47
CA SER A 122 13.23 1.82 -21.78
C SER A 122 13.06 3.28 -22.23
N ASP A 123 14.10 3.87 -22.80
CA ASP A 123 14.11 5.24 -23.33
C ASP A 123 12.98 5.52 -24.34
N LYS A 124 12.35 4.46 -24.88
CA LYS A 124 11.20 4.59 -25.80
C LYS A 124 9.93 5.13 -25.14
N LEU A 125 9.73 4.91 -23.85
CA LEU A 125 8.59 5.43 -23.11
C LEU A 125 8.84 6.85 -22.57
N THR A 126 10.09 7.22 -22.30
CA THR A 126 10.45 8.58 -21.84
C THR A 126 10.12 9.64 -22.87
N SER A 127 10.24 9.34 -24.18
CA SER A 127 9.91 10.29 -25.25
C SER A 127 8.43 10.69 -25.31
N PHE A 128 7.54 9.91 -24.69
CA PHE A 128 6.11 10.18 -24.66
C PHE A 128 5.66 10.99 -23.43
N PHE A 129 6.37 10.92 -22.32
CA PHE A 129 5.90 11.44 -21.03
C PHE A 129 6.82 12.46 -20.36
N ASP A 130 7.98 12.75 -20.92
CA ASP A 130 9.00 13.70 -20.39
C ASP A 130 9.38 13.52 -18.89
N VAL A 131 8.98 12.43 -18.26
CA VAL A 131 9.19 12.19 -16.83
C VAL A 131 9.87 10.83 -16.65
N LYS A 132 11.16 10.86 -16.33
CA LYS A 132 11.88 9.65 -15.95
C LYS A 132 11.44 9.23 -14.53
N PRO A 133 11.04 7.95 -14.33
CA PRO A 133 10.81 7.43 -13.00
C PRO A 133 12.06 7.59 -12.16
N GLN A 134 11.88 7.91 -10.88
CA GLN A 134 13.01 7.97 -9.96
C GLN A 134 12.99 6.81 -8.99
N SER A 135 14.16 6.37 -8.57
CA SER A 135 14.32 5.36 -7.54
C SER A 135 13.98 5.98 -6.18
N ASN A 136 12.85 5.60 -5.62
CA ASN A 136 12.45 5.93 -4.26
C ASN A 136 12.96 4.85 -3.30
N THR A 137 13.16 5.18 -2.05
CA THR A 137 13.76 4.28 -1.06
C THR A 137 12.76 3.91 0.03
N TYR A 138 13.08 2.85 0.78
CA TYR A 138 12.23 2.39 1.86
C TYR A 138 13.04 1.80 3.02
N GLU A 139 12.44 1.77 4.19
CA GLU A 139 12.88 0.99 5.34
C GLU A 139 11.67 0.38 6.04
N LEU A 140 11.77 -0.89 6.41
CA LEU A 140 10.68 -1.66 6.96
C LEU A 140 11.04 -2.24 8.31
N PHE A 141 10.04 -2.24 9.19
CA PHE A 141 10.16 -2.75 10.54
C PHE A 141 9.06 -3.78 10.80
N THR A 142 9.42 -4.89 11.42
CA THR A 142 8.48 -5.93 11.85
C THR A 142 7.92 -5.69 13.25
N ASP A 143 8.24 -4.56 13.83
CA ASP A 143 7.67 -4.13 15.11
C ASP A 143 6.24 -3.64 14.92
N GLY A 144 5.40 -3.81 15.95
CA GLY A 144 4.11 -3.13 16.02
C GLY A 144 4.29 -1.62 16.17
N SER A 145 3.33 -0.85 15.67
CA SER A 145 3.36 0.62 15.71
C SER A 145 3.45 1.18 17.14
N GLU A 146 2.94 0.46 18.11
CA GLU A 146 3.00 0.81 19.54
C GLU A 146 4.41 0.62 20.15
N LEU A 147 5.24 -0.23 19.53
CA LEU A 147 6.58 -0.56 20.05
C LEU A 147 7.70 0.11 19.25
N ILE A 148 7.42 0.57 18.02
CA ILE A 148 8.42 1.09 17.09
C ILE A 148 9.23 2.27 17.67
N GLN A 149 8.61 3.06 18.54
CA GLN A 149 9.27 4.16 19.24
C GLN A 149 10.49 3.74 20.07
N HIS A 150 10.55 2.46 20.46
CA HIS A 150 11.67 1.90 21.23
C HIS A 150 12.74 1.27 20.34
N ASN A 151 12.50 1.15 19.04
CA ASN A 151 13.46 0.61 18.10
C ASN A 151 14.57 1.65 17.81
N PRO A 152 15.85 1.34 18.12
CA PRO A 152 16.95 2.29 17.93
C PRO A 152 17.12 2.76 16.48
N LYS A 153 16.81 1.89 15.51
CA LYS A 153 16.90 2.24 14.09
C LYS A 153 15.83 3.25 13.68
N PHE A 154 14.66 3.18 14.31
CA PHE A 154 13.57 4.12 14.03
C PHE A 154 13.81 5.50 14.65
N GLN A 155 14.57 5.58 15.74
CA GLN A 155 14.85 6.85 16.44
C GLN A 155 15.54 7.90 15.54
N LYS A 156 16.23 7.50 14.49
CA LYS A 156 16.85 8.42 13.53
C LYS A 156 15.83 9.29 12.78
N TYR A 157 14.54 8.88 12.74
CA TYR A 157 13.45 9.59 12.09
C TYR A 157 12.70 10.56 13.01
N LYS A 158 13.04 10.61 14.30
CA LYS A 158 12.40 11.51 15.26
C LYS A 158 12.55 12.97 14.82
N GLY A 159 11.41 13.65 14.65
CA GLY A 159 11.37 15.04 14.18
C GLY A 159 11.68 15.24 12.69
N LYS A 160 11.74 14.16 11.89
CA LYS A 160 12.05 14.22 10.46
C LYS A 160 10.94 13.64 9.57
N LEU A 161 9.84 13.23 10.15
CA LEU A 161 8.71 12.70 9.38
C LEU A 161 7.94 13.87 8.75
N ASP A 162 7.75 13.82 7.45
CA ASP A 162 7.02 14.82 6.68
C ASP A 162 5.53 14.51 6.61
N ILE A 163 5.19 13.23 6.54
CA ILE A 163 3.81 12.77 6.54
C ILE A 163 3.70 11.43 7.27
N ALA A 164 2.69 11.29 8.12
CA ALA A 164 2.27 10.00 8.67
C ALA A 164 0.92 9.65 8.05
N PHE A 165 0.84 8.51 7.40
CA PHE A 165 -0.37 8.06 6.72
C PHE A 165 -0.59 6.57 6.91
N THR A 166 -1.74 6.23 7.43
CA THR A 166 -2.18 4.85 7.70
C THR A 166 -3.66 4.67 7.38
N SER A 167 -4.11 3.45 7.25
CA SER A 167 -5.53 3.12 7.01
C SER A 167 -5.94 1.86 7.77
#